data_cb4fa77b2266a22c4baed5ff8f5313b0
#
_entry.id   cb4fa77b2266a22c4baed5ff8f5313b0
#
_cell.length_a   1.000
_cell.length_b   1.000
_cell.length_c   1.000
_cell.angle_alpha   90.00
_cell.angle_beta   90.00
_cell.angle_gamma   90.00
#
_symmetry.space_group_name_H-M   'P 1'
#
loop_
_entity.id
_entity.type
_entity.pdbx_description
1 polymer ?
#
loop_
_entity_poly.entity_id
_entity_poly.type
_entity_poly.pdbx_seq_one_letter_code
_entity_poly.pdbx_strand_id
1 'polypeptide(L)'
;FSDLLLLKHKPGDPSFNELMQIKQNANRAAGLTRQLLAFSRRQTLRPQVLELPLIVDDLTVLLKRMIGEKNTLSVEHGRNIWPVRADVVQLEQVIINLVVNARDAMPNGGAISIRTGNVTEAEAAGMKFDGMVPADYVLIDVQDTGTGMSAEIIQKIFEPFFTTKELGKGTGLGLSTVYGIVKQTEGFIYPVSTVGVGTTFKIFLPRHVPTAEESNAKAVAAAAPAKDLTGQER
;
A
#
# COMPACT_ATOMS: atom_id res chain seq x y z
N PHE A 1 30.17 8.15 9.33
CA PHE A 1 31.31 7.73 10.16
C PHE A 1 31.51 6.22 10.12
N SER A 2 30.48 5.36 10.24
CA SER A 2 30.62 3.90 10.17
C SER A 2 31.20 3.42 8.82
N ASP A 3 30.87 4.08 7.70
CA ASP A 3 31.43 3.75 6.39
C ASP A 3 32.93 4.06 6.30
N LEU A 4 33.36 5.17 6.91
CA LEU A 4 34.80 5.53 6.98
C LEU A 4 35.60 4.55 7.85
N LEU A 5 34.99 4.03 8.92
CA LEU A 5 35.64 3.01 9.75
C LEU A 5 35.71 1.67 9.01
N LEU A 6 34.68 1.27 8.28
CA LEU A 6 34.69 0.05 7.47
C LEU A 6 35.69 0.09 6.31
N LEU A 7 36.10 1.26 5.84
CA LEU A 7 37.22 1.39 4.89
C LEU A 7 38.57 1.08 5.50
N LYS A 8 38.70 1.25 6.83
CA LYS A 8 39.96 1.00 7.57
C LYS A 8 40.04 -0.42 8.16
N HIS A 9 38.89 -1.07 8.41
CA HIS A 9 38.79 -2.41 8.97
C HIS A 9 38.29 -3.38 7.88
N LYS A 10 39.16 -4.35 7.51
CA LYS A 10 38.88 -5.34 6.46
C LYS A 10 38.13 -6.56 7.02
N PRO A 11 37.46 -7.36 6.19
CA PRO A 11 36.94 -8.66 6.58
C PRO A 11 38.09 -9.50 7.20
N GLY A 12 37.92 -9.98 8.45
CA GLY A 12 38.95 -10.67 9.23
C GLY A 12 39.47 -9.87 10.43
N ASP A 13 39.22 -8.56 10.49
CA ASP A 13 39.44 -7.75 11.68
C ASP A 13 38.39 -8.09 12.75
N PRO A 14 38.79 -8.30 14.04
CA PRO A 14 37.85 -8.57 15.11
C PRO A 14 36.69 -7.56 15.21
N SER A 15 36.96 -6.27 14.92
CA SER A 15 35.97 -5.18 14.98
C SER A 15 35.09 -5.05 13.74
N PHE A 16 35.38 -5.78 12.65
CA PHE A 16 34.62 -5.64 11.39
C PHE A 16 33.16 -6.01 11.56
N ASN A 17 32.85 -7.10 12.23
CA ASN A 17 31.50 -7.56 12.47
C ASN A 17 30.70 -6.57 13.35
N GLU A 18 31.36 -6.02 14.37
CA GLU A 18 30.75 -5.02 15.25
C GLU A 18 30.42 -3.72 14.50
N LEU A 19 31.34 -3.24 13.67
CA LEU A 19 31.14 -2.07 12.81
C LEU A 19 30.00 -2.28 11.79
N MET A 20 29.91 -3.49 11.23
CA MET A 20 28.79 -3.85 10.34
C MET A 20 27.45 -3.84 11.08
N GLN A 21 27.40 -4.35 12.31
CA GLN A 21 26.18 -4.29 13.13
C GLN A 21 25.80 -2.86 13.51
N ILE A 22 26.77 -2.03 13.88
CA ILE A 22 26.54 -0.60 14.15
C ILE A 22 25.95 0.10 12.92
N LYS A 23 26.54 -0.11 11.73
CA LYS A 23 26.05 0.44 10.47
C LYS A 23 24.60 -0.02 10.16
N GLN A 24 24.33 -1.32 10.33
CA GLN A 24 22.99 -1.86 10.12
C GLN A 24 21.98 -1.24 11.09
N ASN A 25 22.33 -1.13 12.37
CA ASN A 25 21.47 -0.53 13.39
C ASN A 25 21.25 0.97 13.14
N ALA A 26 22.28 1.72 12.74
CA ALA A 26 22.16 3.13 12.37
C ALA A 26 21.23 3.33 11.15
N ASN A 27 21.38 2.51 10.11
CA ASN A 27 20.50 2.54 8.94
C ASN A 27 19.04 2.18 9.30
N ARG A 28 18.87 1.22 10.22
CA ARG A 28 17.56 0.83 10.73
C ARG A 28 16.91 1.96 11.54
N ALA A 29 17.68 2.60 12.44
CA ALA A 29 17.22 3.76 13.20
C ALA A 29 16.85 4.95 12.28
N ALA A 30 17.65 5.24 11.26
CA ALA A 30 17.36 6.26 10.27
C ALA A 30 16.08 5.93 9.45
N GLY A 31 15.86 4.65 9.16
CA GLY A 31 14.62 4.16 8.53
C GLY A 31 13.39 4.40 9.42
N LEU A 32 13.48 4.01 10.70
CA LEU A 32 12.44 4.23 11.70
C LEU A 32 12.15 5.73 11.89
N THR A 33 13.20 6.56 11.97
CA THR A 33 13.04 8.02 12.09
C THR A 33 12.32 8.61 10.88
N ARG A 34 12.66 8.19 9.66
CA ARG A 34 11.94 8.61 8.45
C ARG A 34 10.48 8.18 8.47
N GLN A 35 10.18 6.96 8.92
CA GLN A 35 8.81 6.46 9.05
C GLN A 35 8.02 7.21 10.12
N LEU A 36 8.64 7.52 11.27
CA LEU A 36 8.04 8.35 12.32
C LEU A 36 7.80 9.78 11.84
N LEU A 37 8.73 10.37 11.09
CA LEU A 37 8.58 11.70 10.49
C LEU A 37 7.48 11.71 9.42
N ALA A 38 7.33 10.64 8.63
CA ALA A 38 6.22 10.47 7.70
C ALA A 38 4.87 10.37 8.43
N PHE A 39 4.83 9.70 9.59
CA PHE A 39 3.65 9.63 10.44
C PHE A 39 3.36 10.96 11.17
N SER A 40 4.40 11.68 11.60
CA SER A 40 4.28 12.94 12.37
C SER A 40 4.10 14.18 11.50
N ARG A 41 4.61 14.17 10.26
CA ARG A 41 4.39 15.29 9.34
C ARG A 41 2.94 15.26 8.89
N ARG A 42 2.21 16.33 9.18
CA ARG A 42 1.04 16.74 8.39
C ARG A 42 1.55 16.99 6.95
N GLN A 43 1.75 15.89 6.19
CA GLN A 43 1.96 16.02 4.77
C GLN A 43 0.75 16.80 4.25
N THR A 44 0.98 17.94 3.60
CA THR A 44 -0.11 18.66 2.93
C THR A 44 -0.69 17.69 1.93
N LEU A 45 -1.81 17.07 2.30
CA LEU A 45 -2.52 16.15 1.42
C LEU A 45 -2.88 16.88 0.13
N ARG A 46 -2.73 16.22 -0.98
CA ARG A 46 -3.17 16.69 -2.29
C ARG A 46 -4.21 15.71 -2.85
N PRO A 47 -5.43 15.67 -2.25
CA PRO A 47 -6.46 14.78 -2.75
C PRO A 47 -6.85 15.20 -4.16
N GLN A 48 -6.84 14.24 -5.06
CA GLN A 48 -7.26 14.39 -6.44
C GLN A 48 -8.21 13.26 -6.84
N VAL A 49 -8.95 13.45 -7.90
CA VAL A 49 -9.83 12.41 -8.45
C VAL A 49 -8.97 11.38 -9.16
N LEU A 50 -9.07 10.14 -8.74
CA LEU A 50 -8.20 9.04 -9.16
C LEU A 50 -9.02 7.91 -9.78
N GLU A 51 -8.47 7.31 -10.82
CA GLU A 51 -8.92 6.05 -11.42
C GLU A 51 -8.02 4.91 -10.87
N LEU A 52 -8.54 4.11 -9.93
CA LEU A 52 -7.77 3.09 -9.23
C LEU A 52 -7.07 2.07 -10.14
N PRO A 53 -7.71 1.59 -11.25
CA PRO A 53 -7.04 0.67 -12.17
C PRO A 53 -5.70 1.21 -12.67
N LEU A 54 -5.64 2.48 -13.08
CA LEU A 54 -4.40 3.08 -13.60
C LEU A 54 -3.28 3.08 -12.56
N ILE A 55 -3.61 3.43 -11.32
CA ILE A 55 -2.61 3.47 -10.23
C ILE A 55 -2.08 2.07 -9.90
N VAL A 56 -2.96 1.06 -9.85
CA VAL A 56 -2.57 -0.32 -9.56
C VAL A 56 -1.72 -0.89 -10.69
N ASP A 57 -2.09 -0.61 -11.95
CA ASP A 57 -1.33 -1.04 -13.13
C ASP A 57 0.07 -0.42 -13.15
N ASP A 58 0.19 0.88 -12.90
CA ASP A 58 1.47 1.60 -12.83
C ASP A 58 2.38 1.01 -11.75
N LEU A 59 1.82 0.61 -10.61
CA LEU A 59 2.57 -0.03 -9.53
C LEU A 59 2.99 -1.47 -9.84
N THR A 60 2.34 -2.15 -10.77
CA THR A 60 2.50 -3.61 -10.97
C THR A 60 3.95 -4.01 -11.24
N VAL A 61 4.70 -3.23 -12.03
CA VAL A 61 6.12 -3.52 -12.34
C VAL A 61 6.98 -3.44 -11.08
N LEU A 62 6.76 -2.41 -10.25
CA LEU A 62 7.46 -2.23 -8.98
C LEU A 62 7.11 -3.37 -8.02
N LEU A 63 5.82 -3.69 -7.87
CA LEU A 63 5.33 -4.72 -6.96
C LEU A 63 5.89 -6.10 -7.31
N LYS A 64 5.89 -6.49 -8.60
CA LYS A 64 6.51 -7.75 -9.07
C LYS A 64 7.98 -7.85 -8.68
N ARG A 65 8.72 -6.75 -8.77
CA ARG A 65 10.13 -6.72 -8.35
C ARG A 65 10.29 -6.88 -6.83
N MET A 66 9.38 -6.28 -6.06
CA MET A 66 9.42 -6.30 -4.59
C MET A 66 9.06 -7.66 -3.99
N ILE A 67 8.14 -8.40 -4.61
CA ILE A 67 7.73 -9.73 -4.10
C ILE A 67 8.74 -10.83 -4.42
N GLY A 68 9.63 -10.61 -5.41
CA GLY A 68 10.64 -11.57 -5.82
C GLY A 68 10.09 -12.74 -6.65
N GLU A 69 10.99 -13.60 -7.15
CA GLU A 69 10.66 -14.66 -8.10
C GLU A 69 9.82 -15.81 -7.54
N LYS A 70 9.84 -15.99 -6.21
CA LYS A 70 9.09 -17.07 -5.54
C LYS A 70 7.60 -16.83 -5.44
N ASN A 71 7.17 -15.57 -5.65
CA ASN A 71 5.77 -15.18 -5.50
C ASN A 71 5.19 -14.75 -6.85
N THR A 72 3.90 -15.00 -7.03
CA THR A 72 3.15 -14.53 -8.20
C THR A 72 2.25 -13.37 -7.83
N LEU A 73 2.09 -12.41 -8.75
CA LEU A 73 1.15 -11.28 -8.62
C LEU A 73 0.16 -11.31 -9.77
N SER A 74 -1.12 -11.40 -9.44
CA SER A 74 -2.24 -11.17 -10.36
C SER A 74 -2.96 -9.87 -10.02
N VAL A 75 -3.40 -9.15 -11.07
CA VAL A 75 -4.19 -7.92 -10.94
C VAL A 75 -5.44 -8.08 -11.79
N GLU A 76 -6.60 -7.82 -11.22
CA GLU A 76 -7.89 -7.93 -11.89
C GLU A 76 -8.73 -6.70 -11.56
N HIS A 77 -9.30 -6.07 -12.59
CA HIS A 77 -10.17 -4.92 -12.44
C HIS A 77 -11.59 -5.25 -12.83
N GLY A 78 -12.53 -4.82 -12.00
CA GLY A 78 -13.95 -4.82 -12.36
C GLY A 78 -14.25 -3.87 -13.52
N ARG A 79 -15.46 -3.96 -14.07
CA ARG A 79 -15.89 -3.07 -15.16
C ARG A 79 -16.32 -1.71 -14.60
N ASN A 80 -15.97 -0.63 -15.32
CA ASN A 80 -16.44 0.73 -15.03
C ASN A 80 -16.21 1.15 -13.58
N ILE A 81 -14.98 0.94 -13.08
CA ILE A 81 -14.60 1.32 -11.72
C ILE A 81 -14.85 2.81 -11.52
N TRP A 82 -15.56 3.15 -10.46
CA TRP A 82 -15.85 4.53 -10.11
C TRP A 82 -14.58 5.27 -9.67
N PRO A 83 -14.51 6.59 -9.90
CA PRO A 83 -13.41 7.38 -9.39
C PRO A 83 -13.50 7.50 -7.86
N VAL A 84 -12.35 7.69 -7.23
CA VAL A 84 -12.20 7.99 -5.80
C VAL A 84 -11.45 9.31 -5.62
N ARG A 85 -11.60 9.96 -4.47
CA ARG A 85 -10.82 11.16 -4.13
C ARG A 85 -9.80 10.83 -3.06
N ALA A 86 -8.52 10.78 -3.43
CA ALA A 86 -7.45 10.41 -2.51
C ALA A 86 -6.12 11.07 -2.93
N ASP A 87 -5.13 11.00 -2.05
CA ASP A 87 -3.74 11.34 -2.38
C ASP A 87 -3.08 10.11 -3.00
N VAL A 88 -2.54 10.26 -4.23
CA VAL A 88 -1.96 9.14 -5.00
C VAL A 88 -0.80 8.49 -4.24
N VAL A 89 0.09 9.29 -3.65
CA VAL A 89 1.28 8.76 -2.94
C VAL A 89 0.88 7.96 -1.70
N GLN A 90 -0.15 8.41 -0.99
CA GLN A 90 -0.69 7.66 0.14
C GLN A 90 -1.34 6.35 -0.30
N LEU A 91 -2.09 6.37 -1.39
CA LEU A 91 -2.72 5.16 -1.91
C LEU A 91 -1.70 4.13 -2.39
N GLU A 92 -0.65 4.57 -3.09
CA GLU A 92 0.50 3.73 -3.45
C GLU A 92 1.15 3.12 -2.21
N GLN A 93 1.35 3.92 -1.15
CA GLN A 93 1.91 3.45 0.12
C GLN A 93 1.04 2.37 0.77
N VAL A 94 -0.30 2.50 0.71
CA VAL A 94 -1.24 1.48 1.19
C VAL A 94 -1.00 0.16 0.45
N ILE A 95 -1.00 0.19 -0.88
CA ILE A 95 -0.85 -1.00 -1.72
C ILE A 95 0.52 -1.66 -1.48
N ILE A 96 1.59 -0.86 -1.47
CA ILE A 96 2.96 -1.35 -1.23
C ILE A 96 3.06 -2.03 0.15
N ASN A 97 2.54 -1.40 1.21
CA ASN A 97 2.59 -1.98 2.55
C ASN A 97 1.85 -3.31 2.65
N LEU A 98 0.68 -3.43 2.00
CA LEU A 98 -0.08 -4.68 2.00
C LEU A 98 0.64 -5.77 1.20
N VAL A 99 1.18 -5.46 0.03
CA VAL A 99 1.92 -6.42 -0.80
C VAL A 99 3.22 -6.89 -0.13
N VAL A 100 3.94 -6.00 0.54
CA VAL A 100 5.14 -6.36 1.34
C VAL A 100 4.76 -7.28 2.50
N ASN A 101 3.65 -7.01 3.20
CA ASN A 101 3.18 -7.88 4.26
C ASN A 101 2.74 -9.24 3.74
N ALA A 102 2.04 -9.29 2.60
CA ALA A 102 1.67 -10.52 1.92
C ALA A 102 2.90 -11.37 1.57
N ARG A 103 3.92 -10.77 0.94
CA ARG A 103 5.21 -11.44 0.65
C ARG A 103 5.84 -12.03 1.93
N ASP A 104 5.90 -11.24 2.99
CA ASP A 104 6.54 -11.66 4.23
C ASP A 104 5.77 -12.80 4.94
N ALA A 105 4.44 -12.92 4.68
CA ALA A 105 3.63 -14.04 5.14
C ALA A 105 3.83 -15.33 4.31
N MET A 106 4.58 -15.26 3.20
CA MET A 106 4.80 -16.36 2.27
C MET A 106 6.31 -16.67 2.07
N PRO A 107 7.04 -17.10 3.10
CA PRO A 107 8.51 -17.29 3.02
C PRO A 107 8.93 -18.37 2.00
N ASN A 108 8.05 -19.31 1.71
CA ASN A 108 8.27 -20.40 0.75
C ASN A 108 7.72 -20.09 -0.65
N GLY A 109 7.20 -18.89 -0.87
CA GLY A 109 6.49 -18.50 -2.08
C GLY A 109 4.98 -18.68 -1.97
N GLY A 110 4.26 -18.04 -2.89
CA GLY A 110 2.80 -18.08 -2.94
C GLY A 110 2.22 -17.12 -3.97
N ALA A 111 0.92 -16.85 -3.85
CA ALA A 111 0.19 -15.97 -4.77
C ALA A 111 -0.37 -14.74 -4.05
N ILE A 112 -0.20 -13.59 -4.67
CA ILE A 112 -0.84 -12.33 -4.29
C ILE A 112 -1.80 -11.94 -5.39
N SER A 113 -3.02 -11.58 -5.03
CA SER A 113 -4.04 -11.07 -5.96
C SER A 113 -4.50 -9.69 -5.51
N ILE A 114 -4.49 -8.74 -6.43
CA ILE A 114 -5.08 -7.42 -6.22
C ILE A 114 -6.33 -7.33 -7.10
N ARG A 115 -7.47 -7.03 -6.52
CA ARG A 115 -8.72 -6.85 -7.24
C ARG A 115 -9.34 -5.49 -6.93
N THR A 116 -9.90 -4.84 -7.95
CA THR A 116 -10.71 -3.64 -7.76
C THR A 116 -12.13 -3.88 -8.25
N GLY A 117 -13.10 -3.30 -7.56
CA GLY A 117 -14.52 -3.46 -7.88
C GLY A 117 -15.35 -2.31 -7.32
N ASN A 118 -16.56 -2.15 -7.83
CA ASN A 118 -17.54 -1.25 -7.24
C ASN A 118 -18.41 -2.03 -6.25
N VAL A 119 -18.79 -1.37 -5.17
CA VAL A 119 -19.74 -1.86 -4.17
C VAL A 119 -20.82 -0.82 -4.01
N THR A 120 -22.05 -1.16 -4.38
CA THR A 120 -23.20 -0.28 -4.24
C THR A 120 -23.61 -0.14 -2.79
N GLU A 121 -24.34 0.93 -2.46
CA GLU A 121 -24.92 1.14 -1.12
C GLU A 121 -25.73 -0.06 -0.64
N ALA A 122 -26.51 -0.68 -1.52
CA ALA A 122 -27.31 -1.86 -1.20
C ALA A 122 -26.44 -3.09 -0.85
N GLU A 123 -25.33 -3.30 -1.58
CA GLU A 123 -24.36 -4.36 -1.29
C GLU A 123 -23.63 -4.05 0.00
N ALA A 124 -23.19 -2.81 0.22
CA ALA A 124 -22.51 -2.37 1.45
C ALA A 124 -23.39 -2.60 2.69
N ALA A 125 -24.69 -2.28 2.61
CA ALA A 125 -25.65 -2.54 3.68
C ALA A 125 -25.81 -4.04 4.01
N GLY A 126 -25.62 -4.92 3.01
CA GLY A 126 -25.61 -6.37 3.19
C GLY A 126 -24.32 -6.95 3.76
N MET A 127 -23.21 -6.22 3.62
CA MET A 127 -21.90 -6.60 4.14
C MET A 127 -21.83 -6.27 5.63
N LYS A 128 -22.04 -7.21 6.51
CA LYS A 128 -22.04 -7.04 7.98
C LYS A 128 -20.64 -6.70 8.54
N PHE A 129 -19.98 -5.70 7.99
CA PHE A 129 -18.73 -5.17 8.52
C PHE A 129 -19.01 -4.13 9.60
N ASP A 130 -18.34 -4.29 10.75
CA ASP A 130 -18.54 -3.41 11.90
C ASP A 130 -18.17 -1.96 11.58
N GLY A 131 -19.08 -1.03 11.91
CA GLY A 131 -18.90 0.40 11.71
C GLY A 131 -18.95 0.88 10.25
N MET A 132 -19.23 0.00 9.27
CA MET A 132 -19.38 0.41 7.87
C MET A 132 -20.73 1.11 7.66
N VAL A 133 -20.69 2.32 7.12
CA VAL A 133 -21.91 3.07 6.76
C VAL A 133 -22.35 2.66 5.37
N PRO A 134 -23.65 2.39 5.11
CA PRO A 134 -24.15 2.14 3.75
C PRO A 134 -23.91 3.33 2.83
N ALA A 135 -23.15 3.12 1.77
CA ALA A 135 -22.86 4.08 0.71
C ALA A 135 -22.26 3.36 -0.50
N ASP A 136 -22.09 4.06 -1.62
CA ASP A 136 -21.31 3.57 -2.77
C ASP A 136 -19.81 3.63 -2.47
N TYR A 137 -19.12 2.51 -2.65
CA TYR A 137 -17.67 2.39 -2.44
C TYR A 137 -16.96 1.81 -3.66
N VAL A 138 -15.69 2.12 -3.77
CA VAL A 138 -14.75 1.37 -4.61
C VAL A 138 -13.92 0.47 -3.70
N LEU A 139 -13.96 -0.82 -3.99
CA LEU A 139 -13.26 -1.87 -3.25
C LEU A 139 -11.88 -2.10 -3.86
N ILE A 140 -10.88 -2.21 -3.00
CA ILE A 140 -9.58 -2.78 -3.31
C ILE A 140 -9.41 -4.00 -2.41
N ASP A 141 -9.30 -5.19 -3.00
CA ASP A 141 -8.95 -6.43 -2.32
C ASP A 141 -7.47 -6.74 -2.56
N VAL A 142 -6.70 -6.94 -1.50
CA VAL A 142 -5.35 -7.47 -1.56
C VAL A 142 -5.34 -8.80 -0.82
N GLN A 143 -5.21 -9.88 -1.56
CA GLN A 143 -5.26 -11.26 -1.04
C GLN A 143 -3.91 -11.94 -1.17
N ASP A 144 -3.51 -12.69 -0.16
CA ASP A 144 -2.36 -13.59 -0.17
C ASP A 144 -2.76 -15.02 0.20
N THR A 145 -1.91 -15.98 -0.16
CA THR A 145 -2.01 -17.39 0.24
C THR A 145 -1.00 -17.74 1.33
N GLY A 146 -0.70 -16.80 2.21
CA GLY A 146 0.30 -16.93 3.26
C GLY A 146 -0.18 -17.69 4.49
N THR A 147 0.55 -17.49 5.58
CA THR A 147 0.29 -18.20 6.86
C THR A 147 -1.04 -17.84 7.51
N GLY A 148 -1.66 -16.74 7.10
CA GLY A 148 -2.86 -16.22 7.75
C GLY A 148 -2.61 -15.74 9.18
N MET A 149 -3.70 -15.34 9.86
CA MET A 149 -3.67 -14.75 11.20
C MET A 149 -4.78 -15.32 12.07
N SER A 150 -4.51 -15.48 13.39
CA SER A 150 -5.53 -15.81 14.37
C SER A 150 -6.41 -14.60 14.73
N ALA A 151 -7.55 -14.84 15.36
CA ALA A 151 -8.46 -13.77 15.78
C ALA A 151 -7.77 -12.76 16.75
N GLU A 152 -6.91 -13.25 17.65
CA GLU A 152 -6.17 -12.41 18.60
C GLU A 152 -5.18 -11.50 17.87
N ILE A 153 -4.54 -11.98 16.80
CA ILE A 153 -3.63 -11.19 15.98
C ILE A 153 -4.42 -10.12 15.22
N ILE A 154 -5.53 -10.52 14.58
CA ILE A 154 -6.39 -9.62 13.80
C ILE A 154 -6.83 -8.39 14.62
N GLN A 155 -7.13 -8.57 15.91
CA GLN A 155 -7.54 -7.47 16.79
C GLN A 155 -6.45 -6.42 17.01
N LYS A 156 -5.17 -6.79 16.84
CA LYS A 156 -4.02 -5.93 17.19
C LYS A 156 -3.22 -5.45 15.98
N ILE A 157 -3.48 -5.97 14.77
CA ILE A 157 -2.63 -5.70 13.59
C ILE A 157 -2.52 -4.22 13.20
N PHE A 158 -3.49 -3.41 13.60
CA PHE A 158 -3.49 -1.97 13.33
C PHE A 158 -2.89 -1.13 14.47
N GLU A 159 -2.53 -1.75 15.59
CA GLU A 159 -1.83 -1.06 16.66
C GLU A 159 -0.41 -0.68 16.22
N PRO A 160 0.02 0.57 16.45
CA PRO A 160 1.39 0.97 16.14
C PRO A 160 2.41 0.09 16.87
N PHE A 161 3.49 -0.29 16.17
CA PHE A 161 4.58 -1.15 16.65
C PHE A 161 4.22 -2.61 16.89
N PHE A 162 2.96 -3.02 16.69
CA PHE A 162 2.61 -4.43 16.77
C PHE A 162 3.22 -5.22 15.61
N THR A 163 3.91 -6.30 15.91
CA THR A 163 4.50 -7.20 14.92
C THR A 163 4.63 -8.62 15.47
N THR A 164 4.38 -9.61 14.63
CA THR A 164 4.61 -11.03 14.90
C THR A 164 5.97 -11.50 14.34
N LYS A 165 6.69 -10.62 13.65
CA LYS A 165 8.02 -10.92 13.06
C LYS A 165 9.09 -10.85 14.14
N GLU A 166 10.19 -11.60 13.93
CA GLU A 166 11.34 -11.57 14.82
C GLU A 166 11.87 -10.14 15.06
N LEU A 167 12.50 -9.96 16.21
CA LEU A 167 13.05 -8.67 16.61
C LEU A 167 13.93 -8.10 15.47
N GLY A 168 13.55 -6.92 14.98
CA GLY A 168 14.29 -6.21 13.95
C GLY A 168 13.95 -6.57 12.50
N LYS A 169 13.06 -7.53 12.22
CA LYS A 169 12.58 -7.84 10.86
C LYS A 169 11.25 -7.15 10.53
N GLY A 170 10.53 -6.63 11.52
CA GLY A 170 9.30 -5.87 11.33
C GLY A 170 9.33 -4.56 12.12
N THR A 171 8.84 -3.47 11.54
CA THR A 171 8.71 -2.17 12.22
C THR A 171 7.43 -2.05 13.03
N GLY A 172 6.42 -2.88 12.72
CA GLY A 172 5.08 -2.78 13.28
C GLY A 172 4.31 -1.51 12.87
N LEU A 173 4.83 -0.73 11.91
CA LEU A 173 4.21 0.53 11.48
C LEU A 173 3.46 0.41 10.13
N GLY A 174 3.68 -0.65 9.36
CA GLY A 174 3.11 -0.78 8.01
C GLY A 174 1.59 -0.79 8.01
N LEU A 175 0.96 -1.65 8.81
CA LEU A 175 -0.50 -1.78 8.85
C LEU A 175 -1.18 -0.62 9.61
N SER A 176 -0.55 -0.06 10.64
CA SER A 176 -1.07 1.14 11.30
C SER A 176 -1.05 2.36 10.36
N THR A 177 -0.04 2.48 9.50
CA THR A 177 0.02 3.48 8.43
C THR A 177 -1.11 3.27 7.42
N VAL A 178 -1.33 2.02 6.97
CA VAL A 178 -2.44 1.67 6.08
C VAL A 178 -3.78 2.10 6.68
N TYR A 179 -4.02 1.73 7.94
CA TYR A 179 -5.24 2.10 8.65
C TYR A 179 -5.44 3.62 8.72
N GLY A 180 -4.38 4.37 9.08
CA GLY A 180 -4.42 5.82 9.16
C GLY A 180 -4.74 6.48 7.82
N ILE A 181 -4.12 6.04 6.72
CA ILE A 181 -4.36 6.56 5.38
C ILE A 181 -5.80 6.27 4.94
N VAL A 182 -6.28 5.03 5.12
CA VAL A 182 -7.65 4.66 4.75
C VAL A 182 -8.67 5.47 5.53
N LYS A 183 -8.44 5.71 6.83
CA LYS A 183 -9.32 6.56 7.65
C LYS A 183 -9.29 8.03 7.22
N GLN A 184 -8.14 8.56 6.83
CA GLN A 184 -8.01 9.93 6.31
C GLN A 184 -8.77 10.14 4.99
N THR A 185 -8.93 9.08 4.20
CA THR A 185 -9.75 9.09 2.98
C THR A 185 -11.22 8.73 3.23
N GLU A 186 -11.67 8.76 4.50
CA GLU A 186 -13.02 8.42 4.93
C GLU A 186 -13.43 6.97 4.53
N GLY A 187 -12.43 6.13 4.32
CA GLY A 187 -12.59 4.74 3.92
C GLY A 187 -12.66 3.77 5.10
N PHE A 188 -12.84 2.50 4.75
CA PHE A 188 -12.86 1.39 5.69
C PHE A 188 -11.88 0.32 5.26
N ILE A 189 -11.29 -0.39 6.22
CA ILE A 189 -10.42 -1.53 5.97
C ILE A 189 -10.78 -2.69 6.89
N TYR A 190 -10.92 -3.87 6.31
CA TYR A 190 -11.25 -5.09 7.03
C TYR A 190 -10.32 -6.24 6.61
N PRO A 191 -9.62 -6.86 7.56
CA PRO A 191 -8.87 -8.08 7.32
C PRO A 191 -9.83 -9.29 7.42
N VAL A 192 -9.76 -10.16 6.44
CA VAL A 192 -10.38 -11.49 6.47
C VAL A 192 -9.25 -12.51 6.38
N SER A 193 -9.01 -13.28 7.42
CA SER A 193 -7.87 -14.18 7.48
C SER A 193 -8.22 -15.51 8.13
N THR A 194 -7.59 -16.57 7.63
CA THR A 194 -7.67 -17.92 8.18
C THR A 194 -6.27 -18.49 8.27
N VAL A 195 -5.90 -18.98 9.46
CA VAL A 195 -4.57 -19.58 9.70
C VAL A 195 -4.34 -20.73 8.72
N GLY A 196 -3.19 -20.72 8.06
CA GLY A 196 -2.78 -21.74 7.08
C GLY A 196 -3.41 -21.58 5.69
N VAL A 197 -4.30 -20.60 5.46
CA VAL A 197 -4.98 -20.36 4.17
C VAL A 197 -4.51 -19.06 3.53
N GLY A 198 -4.37 -17.98 4.33
CA GLY A 198 -3.95 -16.67 3.88
C GLY A 198 -4.78 -15.52 4.45
N THR A 199 -4.56 -14.33 3.90
CA THR A 199 -5.24 -13.10 4.32
C THR A 199 -5.77 -12.33 3.12
N THR A 200 -6.94 -11.71 3.28
CA THR A 200 -7.48 -10.72 2.36
C THR A 200 -7.72 -9.42 3.12
N PHE A 201 -7.08 -8.35 2.71
CA PHE A 201 -7.39 -7.00 3.17
C PHE A 201 -8.40 -6.38 2.19
N LYS A 202 -9.59 -6.05 2.70
CA LYS A 202 -10.65 -5.37 1.96
C LYS A 202 -10.66 -3.90 2.32
N ILE A 203 -10.38 -3.03 1.34
CA ILE A 203 -10.38 -1.57 1.50
C ILE A 203 -11.56 -1.00 0.72
N PHE A 204 -12.39 -0.25 1.38
CA PHE A 204 -13.53 0.45 0.80
C PHE A 204 -13.26 1.95 0.82
N LEU A 205 -13.14 2.55 -0.36
CA LEU A 205 -12.96 3.99 -0.52
C LEU A 205 -14.27 4.60 -1.01
N PRO A 206 -14.74 5.74 -0.46
CA PRO A 206 -15.95 6.39 -0.91
C PRO A 206 -15.89 6.69 -2.41
N ARG A 207 -16.97 6.39 -3.13
CA ARG A 207 -17.12 6.79 -4.52
C ARG A 207 -17.08 8.32 -4.61
N HIS A 208 -16.24 8.85 -5.49
CA HIS A 208 -16.30 10.25 -5.85
C HIS A 208 -17.35 10.48 -6.95
N VAL A 209 -18.31 11.34 -6.67
CA VAL A 209 -19.27 11.81 -7.70
C VAL A 209 -18.73 13.14 -8.23
N PRO A 210 -18.27 13.19 -9.52
CA PRO A 210 -17.72 14.42 -10.08
C PRO A 210 -18.70 15.56 -10.01
N THR A 211 -18.26 16.74 -9.59
CA THR A 211 -19.06 17.96 -9.66
C THR A 211 -19.24 18.39 -11.13
N ALA A 212 -20.24 19.24 -11.38
CA ALA A 212 -20.47 19.78 -12.74
C ALA A 212 -19.22 20.51 -13.29
N GLU A 213 -18.46 21.18 -12.42
CA GLU A 213 -17.22 21.88 -12.77
C GLU A 213 -16.10 20.90 -13.15
N GLU A 214 -15.91 19.83 -12.38
CA GLU A 214 -14.93 18.78 -12.65
C GLU A 214 -15.26 18.02 -13.95
N SER A 215 -16.53 17.77 -14.20
CA SER A 215 -17.02 17.13 -15.43
C SER A 215 -16.74 18.01 -16.66
N ASN A 216 -16.98 19.31 -16.57
CA ASN A 216 -16.71 20.27 -17.63
C ASN A 216 -15.20 20.43 -17.88
N ALA A 217 -14.37 20.47 -16.82
CA ALA A 217 -12.92 20.54 -16.94
C ALA A 217 -12.34 19.32 -17.66
N LYS A 218 -12.86 18.11 -17.35
CA LYS A 218 -12.44 16.85 -18.02
C LYS A 218 -12.87 16.84 -19.50
N ALA A 219 -14.06 17.34 -19.81
CA ALA A 219 -14.53 17.45 -21.20
C ALA A 219 -13.70 18.44 -22.02
N VAL A 220 -13.32 19.58 -21.44
CA VAL A 220 -12.46 20.58 -22.09
C VAL A 220 -11.04 20.03 -22.30
N ALA A 221 -10.48 19.32 -21.32
CA ALA A 221 -9.17 18.69 -21.44
C ALA A 221 -9.14 17.59 -22.50
N ALA A 222 -10.22 16.81 -22.63
CA ALA A 222 -10.36 15.77 -23.65
C ALA A 222 -10.58 16.35 -25.07
N ALA A 223 -11.13 17.56 -25.18
CA ALA A 223 -11.37 18.27 -26.44
C ALA A 223 -10.18 19.11 -26.92
N ALA A 224 -9.12 19.26 -26.12
CA ALA A 224 -7.92 19.99 -26.52
C ALA A 224 -7.18 19.19 -27.61
N PRO A 225 -6.93 19.76 -28.82
CA PRO A 225 -6.23 19.06 -29.88
C PRO A 225 -4.82 18.73 -29.44
N ALA A 226 -4.37 17.49 -29.70
CA ALA A 226 -3.00 17.08 -29.50
C ALA A 226 -2.07 18.08 -30.20
N LYS A 227 -1.18 18.74 -29.44
CA LYS A 227 -0.17 19.62 -30.03
C LYS A 227 0.67 18.80 -30.99
N ASP A 228 0.57 19.15 -32.25
CA ASP A 228 1.39 18.58 -33.32
C ASP A 228 2.86 18.94 -33.04
N LEU A 229 3.63 17.93 -32.61
CA LEU A 229 5.07 18.04 -32.32
C LEU A 229 5.92 17.76 -33.57
N THR A 230 5.37 17.88 -34.77
CA THR A 230 6.16 17.84 -36.01
C THR A 230 6.90 19.18 -36.16
N GLY A 231 8.01 19.31 -35.43
CA GLY A 231 9.00 20.33 -35.69
C GLY A 231 9.65 20.09 -37.08
N GLN A 232 9.34 20.92 -38.06
CA GLN A 232 10.12 21.02 -39.27
C GLN A 232 11.48 21.64 -38.92
N GLU A 233 12.51 20.82 -38.93
CA GLU A 233 13.88 21.31 -39.03
C GLU A 233 14.09 21.86 -40.46
N ARG A 234 14.53 23.09 -40.52
CA ARG A 234 15.23 23.71 -41.67
C ARG A 234 16.65 24.02 -41.26
#